data_2b013175c297d271695bc4437a0d7385
#
_entry.id   2b013175c297d271695bc4437a0d7385
#
_cell.length_a   1.000
_cell.length_b   1.000
_cell.length_c   1.000
_cell.angle_alpha   90.00
_cell.angle_beta   90.00
_cell.angle_gamma   90.00
#
_symmetry.space_group_name_H-M   'P 1'
#
loop_
_entity.id
_entity.type
_entity.pdbx_description
1 polymer ?
#
loop_
_entity_poly.entity_id
_entity_poly.type
_entity_poly.pdbx_seq_one_letter_code
_entity_poly.pdbx_strand_id
1 'polypeptide(L)'
;EPDGVVRAHFAPNDNLYALQWHLKTIGAERMWDIQKGDPSVAVAVLDTGVAYEDFGPYRKAPDFGGTVFLPGFNVFTRDSHANDDNFHGTHVASIIAEATNNGSGASGIAYQSAIMPVKVLDRDGFGSNSGIAEGIDYAVNFRQGSVNPVRVINLSLGGPTRSQVLQSAVDRAVAAGITVVASSGNDNTSPVDFPAGFSNVIAVGSVDGRKVKAPYSSFGADLDLMAPGGDIRRDDNGDGRPDGVLQQTFDPASAALGRYDNFAYYFVVGTSQAAPQVSALAALLARQGIKDPKAIQAAMEKTAEDLGSSGRDDQFGWGLIRPSEVLKGLGLSK
;
A
#
# COMPACT_ATOMS: atom_id res chain seq x y z
N GLU A 1 -37.59 1.69 22.95
CA GLU A 1 -36.24 1.39 22.49
C GLU A 1 -35.27 2.18 23.36
N PRO A 2 -34.15 1.58 23.81
CA PRO A 2 -33.14 2.36 24.54
C PRO A 2 -32.50 3.35 23.56
N ASP A 3 -32.35 4.59 23.98
CA ASP A 3 -31.65 5.63 23.22
C ASP A 3 -30.22 5.17 22.90
N GLY A 4 -29.97 4.91 21.62
CA GLY A 4 -28.64 4.53 21.14
C GLY A 4 -27.64 5.70 21.27
N VAL A 5 -26.49 5.44 21.85
CA VAL A 5 -25.41 6.43 21.89
C VAL A 5 -24.84 6.60 20.48
N VAL A 6 -25.06 7.75 19.86
CA VAL A 6 -24.42 8.13 18.59
C VAL A 6 -23.09 8.80 18.89
N ARG A 7 -22.02 8.30 18.30
CA ARG A 7 -20.68 8.91 18.36
C ARG A 7 -20.29 9.40 16.98
N ALA A 8 -19.61 10.55 16.94
CA ALA A 8 -18.93 10.97 15.71
C ALA A 8 -17.78 10.00 15.42
N HIS A 9 -17.58 9.63 14.16
CA HIS A 9 -16.42 8.90 13.73
C HIS A 9 -15.15 9.73 13.85
N PHE A 10 -14.01 9.06 14.06
CA PHE A 10 -12.72 9.73 14.04
C PHE A 10 -12.46 10.27 12.63
N ALA A 11 -12.24 11.57 12.50
CA ALA A 11 -11.76 12.21 11.30
C ALA A 11 -10.43 12.91 11.62
N PRO A 12 -9.37 12.71 10.84
CA PRO A 12 -8.10 13.38 11.07
C PRO A 12 -8.21 14.88 10.83
N ASN A 13 -7.36 15.64 11.50
CA ASN A 13 -7.30 17.09 11.39
C ASN A 13 -6.30 17.58 10.32
N ASP A 14 -5.75 16.69 9.52
CA ASP A 14 -4.79 16.98 8.48
C ASP A 14 -5.44 17.83 7.40
N ASN A 15 -4.79 18.93 7.05
CA ASN A 15 -5.41 19.99 6.24
C ASN A 15 -5.70 19.56 4.78
N LEU A 16 -5.09 18.48 4.29
CA LEU A 16 -5.35 17.93 2.95
C LEU A 16 -6.26 16.68 2.97
N TYR A 17 -6.69 16.22 4.16
CA TYR A 17 -7.57 15.05 4.27
C TYR A 17 -8.84 15.17 3.43
N ALA A 18 -9.39 16.38 3.34
CA ALA A 18 -10.60 16.62 2.54
C ALA A 18 -10.45 16.24 1.06
N LEU A 19 -9.22 16.31 0.52
CA LEU A 19 -8.86 16.00 -0.87
C LEU A 19 -8.55 14.50 -1.08
N GLN A 20 -8.45 13.72 0.00
CA GLN A 20 -8.15 12.28 -0.07
C GLN A 20 -9.43 11.46 -0.28
N TRP A 21 -10.04 11.60 -1.47
CA TRP A 21 -11.27 10.90 -1.84
C TRP A 21 -11.17 9.38 -1.66
N HIS A 22 -10.00 8.80 -1.90
CA HIS A 22 -9.73 7.37 -1.77
C HIS A 22 -9.99 6.85 -0.35
N LEU A 23 -9.61 7.61 0.69
CA LEU A 23 -9.87 7.25 2.08
C LEU A 23 -11.38 7.25 2.41
N LYS A 24 -12.12 8.21 1.84
CA LYS A 24 -13.58 8.27 1.98
C LYS A 24 -14.25 7.09 1.28
N THR A 25 -13.77 6.73 0.09
CA THR A 25 -14.30 5.61 -0.71
C THR A 25 -14.20 4.28 0.02
N ILE A 26 -13.12 4.02 0.73
CA ILE A 26 -12.93 2.80 1.53
C ILE A 26 -13.48 2.91 2.96
N GLY A 27 -14.02 4.07 3.36
CA GLY A 27 -14.60 4.28 4.68
C GLY A 27 -13.57 4.30 5.81
N ALA A 28 -12.43 4.96 5.59
CA ALA A 28 -11.30 5.00 6.51
C ALA A 28 -11.64 5.52 7.91
N GLU A 29 -12.53 6.50 8.04
CA GLU A 29 -12.96 7.05 9.34
C GLU A 29 -13.55 5.96 10.25
N ARG A 30 -14.43 5.10 9.70
CA ARG A 30 -15.01 3.96 10.45
C ARG A 30 -13.96 2.89 10.78
N MET A 31 -12.98 2.72 9.91
CA MET A 31 -11.86 1.81 10.14
C MET A 31 -11.01 2.30 11.31
N TRP A 32 -10.66 3.59 11.35
CA TRP A 32 -9.84 4.20 12.40
C TRP A 32 -10.48 4.21 13.77
N ASP A 33 -11.82 4.12 13.87
CA ASP A 33 -12.51 3.90 15.15
C ASP A 33 -12.19 2.52 15.75
N ILE A 34 -11.74 1.55 14.91
CA ILE A 34 -11.44 0.18 15.32
C ILE A 34 -9.93 -0.03 15.47
N GLN A 35 -9.14 0.35 14.44
CA GLN A 35 -7.71 0.08 14.39
C GLN A 35 -6.98 1.14 13.56
N LYS A 36 -5.77 1.52 13.99
CA LYS A 36 -4.91 2.54 13.37
C LYS A 36 -3.50 2.03 13.02
N GLY A 37 -3.23 0.77 13.35
CA GLY A 37 -1.92 0.16 13.27
C GLY A 37 -1.21 0.09 14.62
N ASP A 38 0.02 -0.42 14.60
CA ASP A 38 0.88 -0.55 15.78
C ASP A 38 2.32 -0.77 15.30
N PRO A 39 3.34 -0.14 15.93
CA PRO A 39 4.73 -0.29 15.50
C PRO A 39 5.29 -1.72 15.59
N SER A 40 4.62 -2.62 16.32
CA SER A 40 4.98 -4.06 16.37
C SER A 40 4.62 -4.83 15.09
N VAL A 41 3.88 -4.19 14.18
CA VAL A 41 3.55 -4.70 12.84
C VAL A 41 4.13 -3.76 11.80
N ALA A 42 5.02 -4.28 10.99
CA ALA A 42 5.67 -3.53 9.92
C ALA A 42 5.19 -3.98 8.53
N VAL A 43 5.09 -3.01 7.63
CA VAL A 43 4.96 -3.24 6.19
C VAL A 43 6.32 -2.98 5.54
N ALA A 44 6.88 -3.97 4.86
CA ALA A 44 8.04 -3.77 4.00
C ALA A 44 7.58 -3.23 2.65
N VAL A 45 8.07 -2.05 2.30
CA VAL A 45 7.82 -1.39 1.01
C VAL A 45 9.01 -1.66 0.10
N LEU A 46 8.84 -2.60 -0.82
CA LEU A 46 9.83 -2.96 -1.82
C LEU A 46 9.55 -2.14 -3.08
N ASP A 47 10.33 -1.08 -3.26
CA ASP A 47 10.06 -0.05 -4.28
C ASP A 47 11.36 0.69 -4.67
N THR A 48 11.26 1.94 -5.13
CA THR A 48 12.38 2.83 -5.46
C THR A 48 13.14 3.36 -4.23
N GLY A 49 12.75 2.95 -3.03
CA GLY A 49 13.20 3.47 -1.74
C GLY A 49 12.13 4.32 -1.07
N VAL A 50 12.44 4.91 0.06
CA VAL A 50 11.56 5.81 0.82
C VAL A 50 12.38 7.01 1.33
N ALA A 51 11.80 8.20 1.34
CA ALA A 51 12.42 9.40 1.93
C ALA A 51 12.25 9.39 3.46
N TYR A 52 12.96 8.52 4.18
CA TYR A 52 12.75 8.23 5.60
C TYR A 52 13.84 8.74 6.53
N GLU A 53 14.97 9.20 5.98
CA GLU A 53 16.12 9.66 6.76
C GLU A 53 16.85 10.84 6.05
N ASP A 54 17.65 11.58 6.82
CA ASP A 54 18.60 12.54 6.29
C ASP A 54 19.94 11.84 6.05
N PHE A 55 20.28 11.60 4.80
CA PHE A 55 21.54 10.94 4.41
C PHE A 55 22.06 11.47 3.08
N GLY A 56 23.26 12.03 3.07
CA GLY A 56 23.85 12.63 1.87
C GLY A 56 22.93 13.70 1.24
N PRO A 57 22.52 13.53 -0.03
CA PRO A 57 21.59 14.46 -0.69
C PRO A 57 20.13 14.22 -0.31
N TYR A 58 19.81 13.10 0.34
CA TYR A 58 18.45 12.72 0.71
C TYR A 58 17.99 13.43 1.98
N ARG A 59 16.69 13.71 2.06
CA ARG A 59 16.04 14.27 3.26
C ARG A 59 14.84 13.44 3.63
N LYS A 60 14.57 13.37 4.93
CA LYS A 60 13.35 12.76 5.43
C LYS A 60 12.15 13.59 5.01
N ALA A 61 11.14 12.92 4.45
CA ALA A 61 9.89 13.57 4.09
C ALA A 61 9.19 14.13 5.35
N PRO A 62 8.77 15.42 5.33
CA PRO A 62 8.30 16.11 6.54
C PRO A 62 7.12 15.41 7.22
N ASP A 63 6.18 14.87 6.43
CA ASP A 63 4.96 14.24 6.96
C ASP A 63 5.15 12.77 7.39
N PHE A 64 6.40 12.33 7.52
CA PHE A 64 6.77 11.12 8.25
C PHE A 64 7.21 11.41 9.69
N GLY A 65 6.82 12.56 10.27
CA GLY A 65 7.27 13.00 11.58
C GLY A 65 7.03 12.01 12.72
N GLY A 66 5.91 11.26 12.69
CA GLY A 66 5.57 10.26 13.70
C GLY A 66 5.73 8.81 13.25
N THR A 67 6.09 8.58 11.98
CA THR A 67 6.18 7.24 11.41
C THR A 67 7.44 6.52 11.90
N VAL A 68 7.26 5.28 12.35
CA VAL A 68 8.37 4.40 12.78
C VAL A 68 8.95 3.69 11.56
N PHE A 69 10.25 3.85 11.36
CA PHE A 69 10.98 3.14 10.32
C PHE A 69 11.89 2.07 10.92
N LEU A 70 11.84 0.89 10.32
CA LEU A 70 12.83 -0.17 10.58
C LEU A 70 14.07 0.05 9.71
N PRO A 71 15.21 -0.57 10.05
CA PRO A 71 16.38 -0.54 9.19
C PRO A 71 16.04 -0.93 7.75
N GLY A 72 16.42 -0.09 6.80
CA GLY A 72 16.20 -0.32 5.37
C GLY A 72 17.19 -1.31 4.77
N PHE A 73 16.99 -1.61 3.49
CA PHE A 73 17.94 -2.35 2.66
C PHE A 73 17.92 -1.86 1.22
N ASN A 74 19.08 -1.59 0.67
CA ASN A 74 19.29 -1.19 -0.71
C ASN A 74 20.00 -2.34 -1.47
N VAL A 75 19.33 -2.98 -2.42
CA VAL A 75 19.92 -4.13 -3.15
C VAL A 75 21.05 -3.73 -4.07
N PHE A 76 21.15 -2.46 -4.46
CA PHE A 76 22.21 -1.95 -5.36
C PHE A 76 23.51 -1.67 -4.64
N THR A 77 23.43 -1.06 -3.44
CA THR A 77 24.61 -0.70 -2.62
C THR A 77 24.87 -1.71 -1.50
N ARG A 78 23.90 -2.56 -1.18
CA ARG A 78 23.92 -3.58 -0.11
C ARG A 78 24.15 -3.00 1.28
N ASP A 79 23.62 -1.82 1.51
CA ASP A 79 23.63 -1.13 2.80
C ASP A 79 22.21 -0.89 3.33
N SER A 80 22.09 -0.19 4.45
CA SER A 80 20.83 0.13 5.10
C SER A 80 20.15 1.40 4.59
N HIS A 81 20.76 2.10 3.64
CA HIS A 81 20.29 3.40 3.14
C HIS A 81 19.36 3.19 1.92
N ALA A 82 18.12 2.83 2.18
CA ALA A 82 17.10 2.59 1.17
C ALA A 82 16.33 3.87 0.79
N ASN A 83 17.10 4.97 0.58
CA ASN A 83 16.52 6.27 0.21
C ASN A 83 15.97 6.26 -1.20
N ASP A 84 14.88 7.01 -1.38
CA ASP A 84 14.19 7.15 -2.66
C ASP A 84 14.87 8.22 -3.53
N ASP A 85 15.15 7.86 -4.79
CA ASP A 85 15.72 8.74 -5.82
C ASP A 85 14.82 8.87 -7.06
N ASN A 86 13.56 8.42 -6.92
CA ASN A 86 12.54 8.44 -7.97
C ASN A 86 11.30 9.27 -7.60
N PHE A 87 10.70 9.10 -6.46
CA PHE A 87 9.47 9.64 -5.85
C PHE A 87 8.41 8.56 -5.55
N HIS A 88 8.39 7.45 -6.29
CA HIS A 88 7.30 6.49 -6.29
C HIS A 88 7.19 5.75 -4.95
N GLY A 89 8.29 5.20 -4.43
CA GLY A 89 8.27 4.44 -3.19
C GLY A 89 7.93 5.30 -1.95
N THR A 90 8.31 6.59 -1.96
CA THR A 90 7.89 7.54 -0.93
C THR A 90 6.39 7.75 -0.95
N HIS A 91 5.78 7.94 -2.13
CA HIS A 91 4.34 8.06 -2.29
C HIS A 91 3.60 6.80 -1.81
N VAL A 92 4.08 5.62 -2.18
CA VAL A 92 3.54 4.31 -1.77
C VAL A 92 3.60 4.15 -0.24
N ALA A 93 4.75 4.46 0.39
CA ALA A 93 4.91 4.39 1.84
C ALA A 93 3.98 5.38 2.57
N SER A 94 3.76 6.56 1.99
CA SER A 94 2.84 7.58 2.52
C SER A 94 1.40 7.08 2.56
N ILE A 95 0.91 6.37 1.52
CA ILE A 95 -0.42 5.74 1.54
C ILE A 95 -0.58 4.81 2.75
N ILE A 96 0.47 4.07 3.09
CA ILE A 96 0.43 3.12 4.21
C ILE A 96 0.47 3.84 5.55
N ALA A 97 1.46 4.71 5.78
CA ALA A 97 1.80 5.17 7.12
C ALA A 97 2.28 6.63 7.20
N GLU A 98 1.78 7.51 6.35
CA GLU A 98 1.96 8.96 6.53
C GLU A 98 1.42 9.40 7.89
N ALA A 99 2.09 10.34 8.54
CA ALA A 99 1.69 10.82 9.86
C ALA A 99 0.28 11.43 9.78
N THR A 100 -0.60 10.98 10.66
CA THR A 100 -2.04 11.30 10.58
C THR A 100 -2.49 11.98 11.86
N ASN A 101 -3.42 12.93 11.74
CA ASN A 101 -3.96 13.73 12.85
C ASN A 101 -2.88 14.60 13.50
N ASN A 102 -1.98 15.15 12.70
CA ASN A 102 -0.90 16.05 13.10
C ASN A 102 -1.16 17.52 12.74
N GLY A 103 -2.32 17.81 12.10
CA GLY A 103 -2.73 19.15 11.65
C GLY A 103 -2.06 19.61 10.36
N SER A 104 -1.34 18.74 9.68
CA SER A 104 -0.56 19.05 8.47
C SER A 104 -0.68 17.93 7.45
N GLY A 105 -0.61 18.28 6.17
CA GLY A 105 -0.47 17.31 5.10
C GLY A 105 -1.67 16.39 4.89
N ALA A 106 -1.36 15.14 4.58
CA ALA A 106 -2.28 14.09 4.22
C ALA A 106 -2.28 12.97 5.28
N SER A 107 -3.15 11.97 5.12
CA SER A 107 -3.29 10.88 6.09
C SER A 107 -2.90 9.53 5.49
N GLY A 108 -2.17 8.70 6.24
CA GLY A 108 -1.90 7.31 5.92
C GLY A 108 -2.94 6.36 6.53
N ILE A 109 -3.12 5.18 5.95
CA ILE A 109 -4.19 4.24 6.33
C ILE A 109 -3.86 3.52 7.65
N ALA A 110 -2.69 2.91 7.75
CA ALA A 110 -2.20 2.21 8.94
C ALA A 110 -1.09 3.04 9.62
N TYR A 111 -1.38 4.31 9.91
CA TYR A 111 -0.40 5.33 10.25
C TYR A 111 0.37 5.09 11.57
N GLN A 112 -0.05 4.11 12.38
CA GLN A 112 0.71 3.67 13.56
C GLN A 112 1.53 2.40 13.30
N SER A 113 1.46 1.81 12.10
CA SER A 113 2.33 0.69 11.73
C SER A 113 3.73 1.17 11.35
N ALA A 114 4.72 0.30 11.53
CA ALA A 114 6.07 0.60 11.09
C ALA A 114 6.24 0.35 9.58
N ILE A 115 7.18 1.06 8.96
CA ILE A 115 7.61 0.84 7.57
C ILE A 115 9.04 0.30 7.56
N MET A 116 9.28 -0.71 6.75
CA MET A 116 10.62 -1.15 6.37
C MET A 116 10.90 -0.73 4.94
N PRO A 117 11.75 0.28 4.70
CA PRO A 117 12.14 0.68 3.35
C PRO A 117 13.05 -0.38 2.73
N VAL A 118 12.72 -0.86 1.52
CA VAL A 118 13.58 -1.78 0.77
C VAL A 118 13.67 -1.29 -0.68
N LYS A 119 14.84 -0.76 -1.05
CA LYS A 119 15.07 -0.26 -2.40
C LYS A 119 15.48 -1.41 -3.32
N VAL A 120 14.53 -1.83 -4.16
CA VAL A 120 14.69 -2.90 -5.17
C VAL A 120 14.55 -2.37 -6.60
N LEU A 121 14.11 -1.14 -6.77
CA LEU A 121 14.03 -0.42 -8.04
C LEU A 121 15.02 0.75 -8.01
N ASP A 122 15.66 1.01 -9.16
CA ASP A 122 16.57 2.14 -9.34
C ASP A 122 15.80 3.46 -9.51
N ARG A 123 16.56 4.54 -9.80
CA ARG A 123 16.01 5.88 -10.02
C ARG A 123 15.06 6.00 -11.23
N ASP A 124 15.16 5.08 -12.16
CA ASP A 124 14.33 5.04 -13.37
C ASP A 124 13.12 4.10 -13.20
N GLY A 125 12.98 3.48 -12.01
CA GLY A 125 11.90 2.58 -11.66
C GLY A 125 12.12 1.14 -12.13
N PHE A 126 13.33 0.76 -12.48
CA PHE A 126 13.65 -0.60 -12.93
C PHE A 126 14.36 -1.42 -11.86
N GLY A 127 14.04 -2.72 -11.83
CA GLY A 127 14.69 -3.69 -10.95
C GLY A 127 14.73 -5.07 -11.56
N SER A 128 15.64 -5.92 -11.08
CA SER A 128 15.73 -7.31 -11.51
C SER A 128 14.89 -8.22 -10.62
N ASN A 129 14.37 -9.31 -11.18
CA ASN A 129 13.68 -10.35 -10.39
C ASN A 129 14.54 -10.90 -9.25
N SER A 130 15.85 -10.99 -9.44
CA SER A 130 16.78 -11.44 -8.39
C SER A 130 16.97 -10.38 -7.29
N GLY A 131 17.03 -9.09 -7.64
CA GLY A 131 17.09 -8.01 -6.65
C GLY A 131 15.81 -7.89 -5.83
N ILE A 132 14.64 -8.04 -6.48
CA ILE A 132 13.35 -8.05 -5.78
C ILE A 132 13.28 -9.27 -4.83
N ALA A 133 13.73 -10.45 -5.29
CA ALA A 133 13.79 -11.66 -4.45
C ALA A 133 14.74 -11.47 -3.26
N GLU A 134 15.90 -10.81 -3.43
CA GLU A 134 16.81 -10.46 -2.35
C GLU A 134 16.16 -9.51 -1.33
N GLY A 135 15.41 -8.51 -1.80
CA GLY A 135 14.65 -7.61 -0.94
C GLY A 135 13.56 -8.33 -0.15
N ILE A 136 12.85 -9.28 -0.75
CA ILE A 136 11.88 -10.14 -0.05
C ILE A 136 12.59 -10.96 1.02
N ASP A 137 13.72 -11.61 0.70
CA ASP A 137 14.49 -12.40 1.64
C ASP A 137 15.03 -11.58 2.81
N TYR A 138 15.43 -10.31 2.57
CA TYR A 138 15.79 -9.38 3.64
C TYR A 138 14.62 -9.18 4.62
N ALA A 139 13.43 -8.88 4.14
CA ALA A 139 12.24 -8.69 4.97
C ALA A 139 11.86 -9.97 5.75
N VAL A 140 11.96 -11.14 5.12
CA VAL A 140 11.69 -12.46 5.74
C VAL A 140 12.68 -12.77 6.86
N ASN A 141 13.95 -12.45 6.67
CA ASN A 141 15.01 -12.79 7.61
C ASN A 141 15.28 -11.72 8.67
N PHE A 142 14.65 -10.55 8.56
CA PHE A 142 14.82 -9.47 9.54
C PHE A 142 14.38 -9.90 10.94
N ARG A 143 15.13 -9.45 11.94
CA ARG A 143 14.80 -9.71 13.35
C ARG A 143 15.07 -8.47 14.20
N GLN A 144 14.08 -8.14 15.02
CA GLN A 144 14.21 -7.17 16.13
C GLN A 144 14.15 -7.98 17.42
N GLY A 145 15.33 -8.22 18.01
CA GLY A 145 15.46 -9.24 19.05
C GLY A 145 15.18 -10.63 18.48
N SER A 146 14.22 -11.37 19.06
CA SER A 146 13.82 -12.70 18.60
C SER A 146 12.62 -12.70 17.63
N VAL A 147 12.03 -11.54 17.36
CA VAL A 147 10.78 -11.42 16.59
C VAL A 147 11.04 -10.74 15.25
N ASN A 148 10.40 -11.22 14.19
CA ASN A 148 10.25 -10.45 12.96
C ASN A 148 8.98 -9.62 13.06
N PRO A 149 9.04 -8.28 13.04
CA PRO A 149 7.85 -7.42 13.04
C PRO A 149 7.19 -7.30 11.66
N VAL A 150 7.88 -7.66 10.58
CA VAL A 150 7.32 -7.62 9.22
C VAL A 150 6.20 -8.64 9.11
N ARG A 151 5.01 -8.18 8.74
CA ARG A 151 3.81 -9.00 8.51
C ARG A 151 3.26 -8.85 7.10
N VAL A 152 3.65 -7.79 6.42
CA VAL A 152 3.20 -7.51 5.06
C VAL A 152 4.38 -7.06 4.21
N ILE A 153 4.42 -7.51 2.97
CA ILE A 153 5.28 -7.01 1.92
C ILE A 153 4.41 -6.37 0.86
N ASN A 154 4.67 -5.10 0.55
CA ASN A 154 4.05 -4.36 -0.54
C ASN A 154 4.98 -4.32 -1.75
N LEU A 155 4.46 -4.75 -2.90
CA LEU A 155 5.13 -4.77 -4.20
C LEU A 155 4.31 -3.94 -5.19
N SER A 156 4.46 -2.60 -5.14
CA SER A 156 3.86 -1.69 -6.12
C SER A 156 4.69 -1.67 -7.42
N LEU A 157 4.94 -2.84 -7.95
CA LEU A 157 5.77 -3.12 -9.12
C LEU A 157 5.28 -4.38 -9.82
N GLY A 158 5.68 -4.56 -11.08
CA GLY A 158 5.36 -5.77 -11.82
C GLY A 158 5.95 -5.79 -13.23
N GLY A 159 5.73 -6.91 -13.88
CA GLY A 159 6.08 -7.10 -15.29
C GLY A 159 5.47 -8.38 -15.85
N PRO A 160 5.44 -8.53 -17.18
CA PRO A 160 4.69 -9.61 -17.84
C PRO A 160 5.37 -10.99 -17.73
N THR A 161 6.61 -11.04 -17.23
CA THR A 161 7.40 -12.27 -17.27
C THR A 161 7.42 -12.98 -15.91
N ARG A 162 6.92 -14.22 -15.89
CA ARG A 162 7.01 -15.09 -14.71
C ARG A 162 8.47 -15.45 -14.40
N SER A 163 8.87 -15.28 -13.15
CA SER A 163 10.21 -15.62 -12.64
C SER A 163 10.14 -16.66 -11.54
N GLN A 164 10.83 -17.78 -11.71
CA GLN A 164 10.91 -18.82 -10.68
C GLN A 164 11.68 -18.35 -9.44
N VAL A 165 12.69 -17.50 -9.61
CA VAL A 165 13.45 -16.93 -8.49
C VAL A 165 12.56 -16.06 -7.63
N LEU A 166 11.77 -15.18 -8.27
CA LEU A 166 10.82 -14.30 -7.57
C LEU A 166 9.69 -15.11 -6.92
N GLN A 167 9.11 -16.11 -7.64
CA GLN A 167 8.10 -17.01 -7.07
C GLN A 167 8.60 -17.68 -5.80
N SER A 168 9.84 -18.24 -5.83
CA SER A 168 10.41 -18.93 -4.67
C SER A 168 10.62 -17.99 -3.47
N ALA A 169 10.96 -16.73 -3.70
CA ALA A 169 11.08 -15.73 -2.62
C ALA A 169 9.71 -15.40 -2.01
N VAL A 170 8.68 -15.21 -2.85
CA VAL A 170 7.29 -15.03 -2.40
C VAL A 170 6.81 -16.22 -1.56
N ASP A 171 7.07 -17.46 -2.02
CA ASP A 171 6.68 -18.66 -1.30
C ASP A 171 7.36 -18.74 0.09
N ARG A 172 8.63 -18.32 0.21
CA ARG A 172 9.30 -18.20 1.51
C ARG A 172 8.67 -17.16 2.42
N ALA A 173 8.28 -16.00 1.87
CA ALA A 173 7.62 -14.97 2.64
C ALA A 173 6.27 -15.45 3.20
N VAL A 174 5.45 -16.08 2.37
CA VAL A 174 4.15 -16.63 2.78
C VAL A 174 4.32 -17.75 3.79
N ALA A 175 5.29 -18.65 3.58
CA ALA A 175 5.62 -19.71 4.54
C ALA A 175 6.10 -19.17 5.91
N ALA A 176 6.70 -17.97 5.92
CA ALA A 176 7.08 -17.27 7.15
C ALA A 176 5.91 -16.50 7.82
N GLY A 177 4.70 -16.58 7.28
CA GLY A 177 3.50 -15.88 7.77
C GLY A 177 3.46 -14.40 7.39
N ILE A 178 4.08 -14.02 6.29
CA ILE A 178 4.09 -12.65 5.76
C ILE A 178 3.14 -12.58 4.56
N THR A 179 2.16 -11.70 4.63
CA THR A 179 1.23 -11.43 3.52
C THR A 179 1.94 -10.64 2.43
N VAL A 180 1.87 -11.12 1.19
CA VAL A 180 2.45 -10.44 0.03
C VAL A 180 1.31 -9.83 -0.79
N VAL A 181 1.41 -8.53 -1.06
CA VAL A 181 0.44 -7.76 -1.85
C VAL A 181 1.16 -7.14 -3.03
N ALA A 182 0.58 -7.25 -4.22
CA ALA A 182 1.18 -6.66 -5.42
C ALA A 182 0.14 -5.98 -6.31
N SER A 183 0.60 -4.95 -7.03
CA SER A 183 -0.18 -4.25 -8.04
C SER A 183 -0.39 -5.10 -9.30
N SER A 184 -1.60 -5.08 -9.87
CA SER A 184 -2.00 -5.93 -11.00
C SER A 184 -1.37 -5.55 -12.35
N GLY A 185 -0.79 -4.34 -12.47
CA GLY A 185 -0.27 -3.78 -13.72
C GLY A 185 -1.14 -2.63 -14.26
N ASN A 186 -0.56 -1.84 -15.18
CA ASN A 186 -1.17 -0.59 -15.66
C ASN A 186 -1.36 -0.54 -17.19
N ASP A 187 -1.36 -1.68 -17.88
CA ASP A 187 -1.47 -1.76 -19.33
C ASP A 187 -2.87 -2.15 -19.82
N ASN A 188 -3.84 -2.27 -18.89
CA ASN A 188 -5.19 -2.76 -19.18
C ASN A 188 -5.18 -4.12 -19.91
N THR A 189 -4.29 -5.01 -19.51
CA THR A 189 -4.09 -6.34 -20.10
C THR A 189 -4.58 -7.46 -19.18
N SER A 190 -4.74 -8.65 -19.76
CA SER A 190 -4.96 -9.91 -19.07
C SER A 190 -3.95 -10.93 -19.61
N PRO A 191 -3.31 -11.72 -18.75
CA PRO A 191 -3.42 -11.75 -17.29
C PRO A 191 -2.77 -10.54 -16.61
N VAL A 192 -2.92 -10.45 -15.28
CA VAL A 192 -2.19 -9.47 -14.44
C VAL A 192 -0.68 -9.73 -14.49
N ASP A 193 0.10 -8.70 -14.17
CA ASP A 193 1.56 -8.79 -14.08
C ASP A 193 2.05 -9.70 -12.94
N PHE A 194 3.31 -10.15 -13.04
CA PHE A 194 4.00 -10.83 -11.92
C PHE A 194 4.80 -9.80 -11.11
N PRO A 195 4.78 -9.89 -9.76
CA PRO A 195 4.37 -11.05 -8.95
C PRO A 195 2.87 -11.16 -8.63
N ALA A 196 2.02 -10.22 -9.01
CA ALA A 196 0.58 -10.29 -8.69
C ALA A 196 -0.07 -11.61 -9.19
N GLY A 197 0.31 -12.09 -10.37
CA GLY A 197 -0.18 -13.36 -10.93
C GLY A 197 0.34 -14.64 -10.25
N PHE A 198 1.00 -14.55 -9.09
CA PHE A 198 1.37 -15.73 -8.30
C PHE A 198 0.27 -16.08 -7.30
N SER A 199 -0.08 -17.36 -7.17
CA SER A 199 -1.20 -17.87 -6.37
C SER A 199 -1.14 -17.56 -4.85
N ASN A 200 0.01 -17.11 -4.35
CA ASN A 200 0.23 -16.77 -2.94
C ASN A 200 0.39 -15.25 -2.72
N VAL A 201 0.05 -14.45 -3.72
CA VAL A 201 0.10 -12.98 -3.68
C VAL A 201 -1.32 -12.45 -3.77
N ILE A 202 -1.63 -11.42 -3.03
CA ILE A 202 -2.89 -10.70 -3.18
C ILE A 202 -2.72 -9.70 -4.34
N ALA A 203 -3.36 -9.98 -5.46
CA ALA A 203 -3.35 -9.14 -6.65
C ALA A 203 -4.35 -8.00 -6.53
N VAL A 204 -3.90 -6.75 -6.69
CA VAL A 204 -4.73 -5.57 -6.48
C VAL A 204 -4.87 -4.74 -7.75
N GLY A 205 -6.10 -4.62 -8.22
CA GLY A 205 -6.51 -3.72 -9.29
C GLY A 205 -6.97 -2.36 -8.79
N SER A 206 -7.20 -1.45 -9.72
CA SER A 206 -7.53 -0.04 -9.45
C SER A 206 -8.94 0.34 -9.87
N VAL A 207 -9.65 1.09 -9.00
CA VAL A 207 -10.90 1.79 -9.33
C VAL A 207 -10.73 3.30 -9.28
N ASP A 208 -11.60 4.01 -10.04
CA ASP A 208 -11.78 5.47 -9.98
C ASP A 208 -12.74 5.91 -8.85
N GLY A 209 -13.02 7.22 -8.75
CA GLY A 209 -13.91 7.79 -7.74
C GLY A 209 -15.36 7.31 -7.81
N ARG A 210 -15.79 6.73 -8.93
CA ARG A 210 -17.13 6.13 -9.13
C ARG A 210 -17.14 4.62 -8.90
N LYS A 211 -16.02 4.04 -8.43
CA LYS A 211 -15.83 2.59 -8.27
C LYS A 211 -15.88 1.82 -9.61
N VAL A 212 -15.55 2.47 -10.71
CA VAL A 212 -15.37 1.83 -12.01
C VAL A 212 -13.90 1.42 -12.15
N LYS A 213 -13.63 0.27 -12.78
CA LYS A 213 -12.25 -0.17 -13.05
C LYS A 213 -11.51 0.95 -13.79
N ALA A 214 -10.38 1.37 -13.24
CA ALA A 214 -9.53 2.38 -13.88
C ALA A 214 -9.09 1.89 -15.27
N PRO A 215 -9.05 2.79 -16.27
CA PRO A 215 -8.87 2.38 -17.67
C PRO A 215 -7.49 1.74 -17.96
N TYR A 216 -6.54 1.92 -17.07
CA TYR A 216 -5.22 1.31 -17.14
C TYR A 216 -5.12 -0.01 -16.37
N SER A 217 -6.01 -0.28 -15.39
CA SER A 217 -5.88 -1.43 -14.49
C SER A 217 -5.91 -2.74 -15.25
N SER A 218 -4.83 -3.53 -15.15
CA SER A 218 -4.78 -4.90 -15.64
C SER A 218 -5.71 -5.81 -14.84
N PHE A 219 -6.18 -6.90 -15.42
CA PHE A 219 -7.27 -7.73 -14.95
C PHE A 219 -7.05 -9.22 -15.27
N GLY A 220 -7.94 -10.11 -14.87
CA GLY A 220 -7.88 -11.53 -15.21
C GLY A 220 -8.20 -12.46 -14.04
N ALA A 221 -7.99 -13.76 -14.29
CA ALA A 221 -8.34 -14.84 -13.36
C ALA A 221 -7.58 -14.78 -12.03
N ASP A 222 -6.40 -14.17 -12.03
CA ASP A 222 -5.55 -14.05 -10.84
C ASP A 222 -5.76 -12.72 -10.08
N LEU A 223 -6.70 -11.85 -10.51
CA LEU A 223 -7.04 -10.63 -9.80
C LEU A 223 -7.89 -10.95 -8.55
N ASP A 224 -7.48 -10.47 -7.38
CA ASP A 224 -8.18 -10.75 -6.13
C ASP A 224 -9.08 -9.60 -5.68
N LEU A 225 -8.54 -8.39 -5.56
CA LEU A 225 -9.21 -7.25 -4.93
C LEU A 225 -9.01 -5.96 -5.72
N MET A 226 -9.91 -5.03 -5.48
CA MET A 226 -9.82 -3.66 -5.98
C MET A 226 -9.60 -2.69 -4.82
N ALA A 227 -8.84 -1.62 -5.11
CA ALA A 227 -8.74 -0.47 -4.23
C ALA A 227 -8.65 0.83 -5.08
N PRO A 228 -8.88 2.02 -4.50
CA PRO A 228 -8.77 3.27 -5.23
C PRO A 228 -7.35 3.53 -5.76
N GLY A 229 -7.20 3.67 -7.06
CA GLY A 229 -5.96 4.11 -7.70
C GLY A 229 -6.16 5.32 -8.60
N GLY A 230 -7.42 5.67 -8.88
CA GLY A 230 -7.84 6.92 -9.48
C GLY A 230 -7.74 7.03 -11.01
N ASP A 231 -8.16 8.19 -11.51
CA ASP A 231 -7.99 8.62 -12.91
C ASP A 231 -7.81 10.15 -12.95
N ILE A 232 -6.59 10.63 -13.19
CA ILE A 232 -6.28 12.08 -13.22
C ILE A 232 -7.00 12.88 -14.32
N ARG A 233 -7.67 12.22 -15.25
CA ARG A 233 -8.48 12.90 -16.29
C ARG A 233 -9.88 13.27 -15.77
N ARG A 234 -10.17 12.92 -14.51
CA ARG A 234 -11.49 13.06 -13.89
C ARG A 234 -11.43 13.93 -12.64
N ASP A 235 -12.58 14.50 -12.32
CA ASP A 235 -12.91 15.19 -11.07
C ASP A 235 -14.35 14.76 -10.75
N ASP A 236 -14.50 13.52 -10.23
CA ASP A 236 -15.82 12.93 -10.00
C ASP A 236 -16.45 13.44 -8.70
N ASN A 237 -15.64 13.97 -7.78
CA ASN A 237 -16.08 14.57 -6.52
C ASN A 237 -16.39 16.06 -6.64
N GLY A 238 -16.01 16.73 -7.75
CA GLY A 238 -16.28 18.12 -8.04
C GLY A 238 -15.49 19.13 -7.19
N ASP A 239 -14.32 18.74 -6.67
CA ASP A 239 -13.49 19.60 -5.82
C ASP A 239 -12.50 20.49 -6.61
N GLY A 240 -12.52 20.39 -7.94
CA GLY A 240 -11.65 21.13 -8.85
C GLY A 240 -10.23 20.55 -8.95
N ARG A 241 -10.03 19.31 -8.51
CA ARG A 241 -8.75 18.59 -8.55
C ARG A 241 -8.88 17.29 -9.32
N PRO A 242 -7.78 16.78 -9.89
CA PRO A 242 -7.81 15.46 -10.51
C PRO A 242 -7.98 14.34 -9.47
N ASP A 243 -8.77 13.32 -9.79
CA ASP A 243 -9.02 12.16 -8.93
C ASP A 243 -7.84 11.17 -8.91
N GLY A 244 -6.63 11.64 -8.64
CA GLY A 244 -5.50 10.79 -8.24
C GLY A 244 -5.52 10.51 -6.74
N VAL A 245 -4.68 9.62 -6.29
CA VAL A 245 -4.41 9.38 -4.87
C VAL A 245 -3.42 10.44 -4.38
N LEU A 246 -3.87 11.28 -3.44
CA LEU A 246 -3.06 12.39 -2.90
C LEU A 246 -2.23 11.94 -1.72
N GLN A 247 -0.91 12.03 -1.85
CA GLN A 247 0.03 11.76 -0.76
C GLN A 247 1.32 12.57 -0.94
N GLN A 248 2.13 12.62 0.16
CA GLN A 248 3.42 13.26 0.13
C GLN A 248 4.42 12.46 -0.71
N THR A 249 5.18 13.20 -1.52
CA THR A 249 6.44 12.76 -2.10
C THR A 249 7.25 13.98 -2.51
N PHE A 250 8.37 13.81 -3.20
CA PHE A 250 9.14 14.93 -3.74
C PHE A 250 8.88 15.09 -5.25
N ASP A 251 9.20 16.29 -5.74
CA ASP A 251 9.00 16.66 -7.13
C ASP A 251 9.86 15.79 -8.08
N PRO A 252 9.23 15.04 -9.02
CA PRO A 252 9.95 14.21 -9.98
C PRO A 252 10.95 14.99 -10.84
N ALA A 253 10.66 16.24 -11.19
CA ALA A 253 11.56 17.07 -11.96
C ALA A 253 12.79 17.48 -11.16
N SER A 254 12.64 17.70 -9.85
CA SER A 254 13.76 17.92 -8.93
C SER A 254 14.61 16.65 -8.74
N ALA A 255 13.95 15.49 -8.63
CA ALA A 255 14.63 14.19 -8.55
C ALA A 255 15.51 13.91 -9.77
N ALA A 256 15.02 14.19 -10.97
CA ALA A 256 15.78 14.07 -12.21
C ALA A 256 17.07 14.90 -12.21
N LEU A 257 17.11 15.98 -11.41
CA LEU A 257 18.28 16.84 -11.19
C LEU A 257 19.12 16.44 -9.97
N GLY A 258 18.82 15.30 -9.33
CA GLY A 258 19.52 14.81 -8.14
C GLY A 258 19.18 15.57 -6.86
N ARG A 259 18.01 16.21 -6.80
CA ARG A 259 17.50 16.92 -5.61
C ARG A 259 16.29 16.16 -5.05
N TYR A 260 16.43 15.68 -3.80
CA TYR A 260 15.46 14.81 -3.14
C TYR A 260 14.93 15.46 -1.84
N ASP A 261 14.73 16.78 -1.88
CA ASP A 261 14.35 17.61 -0.74
C ASP A 261 13.16 18.56 -1.03
N ASN A 262 12.67 18.58 -2.27
CA ASN A 262 11.54 19.42 -2.70
C ASN A 262 10.21 18.66 -2.51
N PHE A 263 9.80 18.49 -1.25
CA PHE A 263 8.58 17.76 -0.90
C PHE A 263 7.31 18.59 -1.13
N ALA A 264 6.29 17.90 -1.65
CA ALA A 264 4.92 18.40 -1.77
C ALA A 264 3.92 17.22 -1.79
N TYR A 265 2.66 17.51 -2.03
CA TYR A 265 1.60 16.49 -2.13
C TYR A 265 1.16 16.38 -3.57
N TYR A 266 1.19 15.17 -4.11
CA TYR A 266 0.94 14.90 -5.52
C TYR A 266 -0.20 13.92 -5.70
N PHE A 267 -1.07 14.20 -6.69
CA PHE A 267 -2.07 13.27 -7.14
C PHE A 267 -1.44 12.28 -8.13
N VAL A 268 -1.29 11.04 -7.71
CA VAL A 268 -0.71 9.97 -8.53
C VAL A 268 -1.76 8.89 -8.78
N VAL A 269 -1.72 8.25 -9.96
CA VAL A 269 -2.65 7.19 -10.34
C VAL A 269 -1.89 5.90 -10.65
N GLY A 270 -2.55 4.77 -10.40
CA GLY A 270 -2.00 3.46 -10.73
C GLY A 270 -2.49 2.37 -9.79
N THR A 271 -2.34 1.12 -10.23
CA THR A 271 -2.49 -0.05 -9.36
C THR A 271 -1.43 -0.04 -8.25
N SER A 272 -0.32 0.67 -8.48
CA SER A 272 0.73 0.95 -7.48
C SER A 272 0.23 1.79 -6.29
N GLN A 273 -0.82 2.60 -6.47
CA GLN A 273 -1.47 3.37 -5.40
C GLN A 273 -2.63 2.61 -4.75
N ALA A 274 -3.17 1.62 -5.45
CA ALA A 274 -4.20 0.71 -4.93
C ALA A 274 -3.60 -0.35 -3.99
N ALA A 275 -2.51 -0.99 -4.37
CA ALA A 275 -1.86 -2.06 -3.61
C ALA A 275 -1.49 -1.67 -2.16
N PRO A 276 -0.89 -0.50 -1.88
CA PRO A 276 -0.55 -0.10 -0.51
C PRO A 276 -1.75 0.08 0.41
N GLN A 277 -2.95 0.36 -0.11
CA GLN A 277 -4.17 0.42 0.70
C GLN A 277 -4.56 -0.97 1.20
N VAL A 278 -4.44 -2.00 0.35
CA VAL A 278 -4.63 -3.40 0.73
C VAL A 278 -3.53 -3.86 1.69
N SER A 279 -2.27 -3.46 1.46
CA SER A 279 -1.15 -3.75 2.36
C SER A 279 -1.36 -3.15 3.76
N ALA A 280 -1.83 -1.90 3.82
CA ALA A 280 -2.18 -1.26 5.08
C ALA A 280 -3.30 -2.02 5.81
N LEU A 281 -4.36 -2.42 5.09
CA LEU A 281 -5.45 -3.21 5.66
C LEU A 281 -4.95 -4.57 6.17
N ALA A 282 -4.07 -5.24 5.42
CA ALA A 282 -3.44 -6.49 5.86
C ALA A 282 -2.63 -6.31 7.16
N ALA A 283 -1.92 -5.17 7.31
CA ALA A 283 -1.20 -4.85 8.54
C ALA A 283 -2.15 -4.63 9.73
N LEU A 284 -3.29 -3.98 9.53
CA LEU A 284 -4.32 -3.82 10.56
C LEU A 284 -4.89 -5.16 11.01
N LEU A 285 -5.15 -6.09 10.07
CA LEU A 285 -5.62 -7.45 10.37
C LEU A 285 -4.56 -8.28 11.10
N ALA A 286 -3.30 -8.16 10.68
CA ALA A 286 -2.18 -8.82 11.37
C ALA A 286 -2.04 -8.30 12.82
N ARG A 287 -2.25 -6.99 13.05
CA ARG A 287 -2.26 -6.41 14.40
C ARG A 287 -3.41 -6.95 15.25
N GLN A 288 -4.54 -7.29 14.64
CA GLN A 288 -5.67 -7.95 15.32
C GLN A 288 -5.41 -9.42 15.67
N GLY A 289 -4.26 -9.97 15.26
CA GLY A 289 -3.83 -11.31 15.61
C GLY A 289 -4.00 -12.36 14.51
N ILE A 290 -4.44 -12.00 13.31
CA ILE A 290 -4.48 -12.91 12.18
C ILE A 290 -3.05 -13.03 11.63
N LYS A 291 -2.49 -14.23 11.72
CA LYS A 291 -1.09 -14.50 11.35
C LYS A 291 -0.94 -15.27 10.03
N ASP A 292 -2.02 -15.88 9.57
CA ASP A 292 -2.03 -16.64 8.32
C ASP A 292 -2.35 -15.72 7.15
N PRO A 293 -1.45 -15.57 6.15
CA PRO A 293 -1.68 -14.74 4.98
C PRO A 293 -2.95 -15.12 4.20
N LYS A 294 -3.27 -16.40 4.11
CA LYS A 294 -4.48 -16.88 3.44
C LYS A 294 -5.76 -16.51 4.20
N ALA A 295 -5.70 -16.52 5.52
CA ALA A 295 -6.83 -16.07 6.34
C ALA A 295 -7.03 -14.55 6.22
N ILE A 296 -5.96 -13.75 6.10
CA ILE A 296 -6.02 -12.31 5.82
C ILE A 296 -6.68 -12.07 4.46
N GLN A 297 -6.21 -12.74 3.40
CA GLN A 297 -6.78 -12.65 2.06
C GLN A 297 -8.26 -13.01 2.06
N ALA A 298 -8.61 -14.20 2.55
CA ALA A 298 -10.00 -14.67 2.59
C ALA A 298 -10.94 -13.74 3.39
N ALA A 299 -10.46 -13.12 4.47
CA ALA A 299 -11.25 -12.16 5.24
C ALA A 299 -11.57 -10.90 4.43
N MET A 300 -10.59 -10.39 3.68
CA MET A 300 -10.79 -9.22 2.82
C MET A 300 -11.72 -9.53 1.64
N GLU A 301 -11.53 -10.66 0.97
CA GLU A 301 -12.36 -11.11 -0.16
C GLU A 301 -13.82 -11.28 0.27
N LYS A 302 -14.06 -11.93 1.40
CA LYS A 302 -15.42 -12.18 1.93
C LYS A 302 -16.18 -10.91 2.26
N THR A 303 -15.50 -9.84 2.58
CA THR A 303 -16.11 -8.56 3.00
C THR A 303 -16.03 -7.48 1.93
N ALA A 304 -15.41 -7.75 0.80
CA ALA A 304 -15.30 -6.81 -0.32
C ALA A 304 -16.71 -6.39 -0.81
N GLU A 305 -16.79 -5.16 -1.32
CA GLU A 305 -17.98 -4.69 -2.04
C GLU A 305 -17.95 -5.27 -3.44
N ASP A 306 -18.90 -6.15 -3.73
CA ASP A 306 -19.02 -6.78 -5.05
C ASP A 306 -19.24 -5.71 -6.13
N LEU A 307 -18.37 -5.70 -7.14
CA LEU A 307 -18.41 -4.79 -8.27
C LEU A 307 -18.46 -5.61 -9.57
N GLY A 308 -19.12 -5.06 -10.58
CA GLY A 308 -19.23 -5.74 -11.87
C GLY A 308 -20.26 -6.85 -11.89
N SER A 309 -19.88 -8.04 -12.32
CA SER A 309 -20.74 -9.23 -12.33
C SER A 309 -20.80 -9.82 -10.92
N SER A 310 -21.99 -10.33 -10.52
CA SER A 310 -22.17 -10.88 -9.18
C SER A 310 -21.18 -11.99 -8.83
N GLY A 311 -20.53 -11.85 -7.69
CA GLY A 311 -19.47 -12.71 -7.22
C GLY A 311 -18.12 -12.35 -7.84
N ARG A 312 -17.13 -13.24 -7.73
CA ARG A 312 -15.82 -12.99 -8.32
C ARG A 312 -15.90 -12.92 -9.85
N ASP A 313 -15.34 -11.86 -10.43
CA ASP A 313 -15.16 -11.75 -11.88
C ASP A 313 -13.72 -11.30 -12.27
N ASP A 314 -13.37 -11.41 -13.56
CA ASP A 314 -12.01 -11.12 -14.02
C ASP A 314 -11.69 -9.62 -14.08
N GLN A 315 -12.69 -8.72 -14.02
CA GLN A 315 -12.48 -7.27 -14.10
C GLN A 315 -12.26 -6.64 -12.73
N PHE A 316 -12.89 -7.21 -11.68
CA PHE A 316 -12.90 -6.64 -10.33
C PHE A 316 -12.43 -7.60 -9.23
N GLY A 317 -12.06 -8.86 -9.58
CA GLY A 317 -11.76 -9.88 -8.58
C GLY A 317 -12.98 -10.13 -7.69
N TRP A 318 -12.81 -10.08 -6.36
CA TRP A 318 -13.89 -10.12 -5.37
C TRP A 318 -14.51 -8.75 -5.09
N GLY A 319 -13.96 -7.68 -5.67
CA GLY A 319 -14.47 -6.32 -5.54
C GLY A 319 -13.62 -5.39 -4.67
N LEU A 320 -14.20 -4.25 -4.29
CA LEU A 320 -13.54 -3.17 -3.57
C LEU A 320 -13.39 -3.50 -2.08
N ILE A 321 -12.19 -3.28 -1.53
CA ILE A 321 -11.92 -3.45 -0.09
C ILE A 321 -12.87 -2.62 0.78
N ARG A 322 -13.33 -3.22 1.89
CA ARG A 322 -14.16 -2.57 2.90
C ARG A 322 -13.55 -2.72 4.30
N PRO A 323 -12.55 -1.89 4.64
CA PRO A 323 -11.76 -2.03 5.85
C PRO A 323 -12.57 -2.13 7.15
N SER A 324 -13.59 -1.27 7.32
CA SER A 324 -14.42 -1.31 8.52
C SER A 324 -15.20 -2.61 8.66
N GLU A 325 -15.63 -3.22 7.55
CA GLU A 325 -16.42 -4.45 7.59
C GLU A 325 -15.55 -5.66 7.96
N VAL A 326 -14.37 -5.78 7.33
CA VAL A 326 -13.47 -6.89 7.65
C VAL A 326 -12.96 -6.82 9.08
N LEU A 327 -12.65 -5.62 9.59
CA LEU A 327 -12.17 -5.44 10.97
C LEU A 327 -13.26 -5.76 12.00
N LYS A 328 -14.55 -5.51 11.72
CA LYS A 328 -15.69 -5.90 12.57
C LYS A 328 -15.98 -7.40 12.49
N GLY A 329 -15.86 -7.99 11.30
CA GLY A 329 -16.21 -9.39 11.05
C GLY A 329 -15.31 -10.41 11.74
N LEU A 330 -14.19 -9.98 12.28
CA LEU A 330 -13.25 -10.82 13.02
C LEU A 330 -13.53 -10.92 14.53
N GLY A 331 -14.71 -10.52 14.98
CA GLY A 331 -15.11 -10.70 16.38
C GLY A 331 -14.45 -9.75 17.36
N LEU A 332 -13.81 -8.68 16.86
CA LEU A 332 -13.22 -7.64 17.69
C LEU A 332 -14.16 -6.47 17.95
N SER A 333 -15.46 -6.67 17.71
CA SER A 333 -16.49 -5.77 18.23
C SER A 333 -16.50 -5.87 19.75
N LYS A 334 -16.03 -4.88 20.44
CA LYS A 334 -16.42 -4.59 21.80
C LYS A 334 -17.56 -3.61 21.81
#